data_39b7aa3661e84e006527889fd378d449
#
_entry.id   39b7aa3661e84e006527889fd378d449
#
_cell.length_a   1.000
_cell.length_b   1.000
_cell.length_c   1.000
_cell.angle_alpha   90.00
_cell.angle_beta   90.00
_cell.angle_gamma   90.00
#
_symmetry.space_group_name_H-M   'P 1'
#
loop_
_entity.id
_entity.type
_entity.pdbx_description
1 polymer ?
#
loop_
_entity_poly.entity_id
_entity_poly.type
_entity_poly.pdbx_seq_one_letter_code
_entity_poly.pdbx_strand_id
1 'polypeptide(L)' 'MKSYSHKLPLIVEKAEDDFYVVECPLFEGCYSQGKTLDSALKNIRAVIRMILKDKSNRKVYNSYHPLELSLHTIAV' A
#
# COMPACT_ATOMS: atom_id res chain seq x y z
N MET A 1 8.81 19.94 -9.38
CA MET A 1 7.86 19.03 -8.74
C MET A 1 8.42 17.62 -8.71
N LYS A 2 8.40 17.02 -7.56
CA LYS A 2 8.89 15.67 -7.41
C LYS A 2 7.78 14.67 -7.73
N SER A 3 8.05 13.72 -8.62
CA SER A 3 7.08 12.67 -8.87
C SER A 3 7.61 11.34 -8.34
N TYR A 4 6.72 10.55 -7.78
CA TYR A 4 7.03 9.22 -7.28
C TYR A 4 6.64 8.22 -8.35
N SER A 5 7.63 7.47 -8.84
CA SER A 5 7.41 6.53 -9.94
C SER A 5 7.54 5.07 -9.53
N HIS A 6 7.90 4.80 -8.27
CA HIS A 6 7.99 3.43 -7.79
C HIS A 6 6.60 2.82 -7.69
N LYS A 7 6.50 1.59 -8.14
CA LYS A 7 5.28 0.80 -7.97
C LYS A 7 5.39 0.02 -6.67
N LEU A 8 4.45 0.26 -5.78
CA LEU A 8 4.45 -0.38 -4.47
C LEU A 8 3.44 -1.52 -4.43
N PRO A 9 3.75 -2.58 -3.68
CA PRO A 9 2.82 -3.70 -3.54
C PRO A 9 1.67 -3.33 -2.62
N LEU A 10 0.47 -3.73 -3.00
CA LEU A 10 -0.72 -3.56 -2.18
C LEU A 10 -1.41 -4.90 -2.03
N ILE A 11 -1.93 -5.17 -0.84
CA ILE A 11 -2.76 -6.32 -0.57
C ILE A 11 -4.18 -5.81 -0.37
N VAL A 12 -5.12 -6.35 -1.13
CA VAL A 12 -6.51 -5.91 -1.08
C VAL A 12 -7.39 -7.08 -0.68
N GLU A 13 -8.24 -6.85 0.30
CA GLU A 13 -9.21 -7.83 0.73
C GLU A 13 -10.58 -7.19 0.82
N LYS A 14 -11.63 -7.97 0.50
CA LYS A 14 -12.98 -7.52 0.71
C LYS A 14 -13.45 -8.07 2.06
N ALA A 15 -13.80 -7.19 2.98
CA ALA A 15 -14.22 -7.57 4.32
C ALA A 15 -15.68 -8.01 4.33
N GLU A 16 -16.12 -8.61 5.45
CA GLU A 16 -17.48 -9.13 5.60
C GLU A 16 -18.54 -8.02 5.49
N ASP A 17 -18.19 -6.79 5.81
CA ASP A 17 -19.10 -5.64 5.69
C ASP A 17 -19.10 -5.04 4.29
N ASP A 18 -18.53 -5.76 3.32
CA ASP A 18 -18.40 -5.36 1.93
C ASP A 18 -17.46 -4.19 1.69
N PHE A 19 -16.77 -3.72 2.70
CA PHE A 19 -15.71 -2.73 2.51
C PHE A 19 -14.46 -3.39 1.96
N TYR A 20 -13.74 -2.66 1.11
CA TYR A 20 -12.43 -3.07 0.66
C TYR A 20 -11.39 -2.54 1.63
N VAL A 21 -10.51 -3.42 2.08
CA VAL A 21 -9.38 -3.07 2.95
C VAL A 21 -8.11 -3.24 2.13
N VAL A 22 -7.26 -2.23 2.15
CA VAL A 22 -6.02 -2.26 1.39
C VAL A 22 -4.86 -1.95 2.31
N GLU A 23 -3.77 -2.67 2.11
CA GLU A 23 -2.57 -2.52 2.94
C GLU A 23 -1.35 -2.43 2.04
N CYS A 24 -0.40 -1.56 2.39
CA CYS A 24 0.92 -1.54 1.76
C CYS A 24 1.91 -2.15 2.76
N PRO A 25 2.36 -3.39 2.53
CA PRO A 25 3.21 -4.07 3.52
C PRO A 25 4.62 -3.49 3.62
N LEU A 26 4.99 -2.61 2.72
CA LEU A 26 6.30 -1.97 2.76
C LEU A 26 6.46 -1.05 3.97
N PHE A 27 5.35 -0.49 4.46
CA PHE A 27 5.37 0.43 5.60
C PHE A 27 4.50 -0.12 6.72
N GLU A 28 5.00 0.00 7.94
CA GLU A 28 4.26 -0.45 9.10
C GLU A 28 3.01 0.42 9.31
N GLY A 29 1.86 -0.24 9.53
CA GLY A 29 0.61 0.45 9.78
C GLY A 29 0.02 1.20 8.60
N CYS A 30 0.49 0.92 7.39
CA CYS A 30 0.01 1.61 6.19
C CYS A 30 -1.16 0.83 5.59
N TYR A 31 -2.37 1.24 5.95
CA TYR A 31 -3.57 0.61 5.43
C TYR A 31 -4.71 1.63 5.34
N SER A 32 -5.72 1.27 4.58
CA SER A 32 -6.90 2.12 4.41
C SER A 32 -8.06 1.25 3.97
N GLN A 33 -9.23 1.85 3.82
CA GLN A 33 -10.41 1.14 3.37
C GLN A 33 -11.31 2.05 2.56
N GLY A 34 -12.26 1.44 1.85
CA GLY A 34 -13.24 2.18 1.09
C GLY A 34 -14.40 1.28 0.70
N LYS A 35 -15.54 1.89 0.35
CA LYS A 35 -16.73 1.14 -0.07
C LYS A 35 -16.55 0.50 -1.43
N THR A 36 -15.68 1.05 -2.26
CA THR A 36 -15.34 0.49 -3.56
C THR A 36 -13.84 0.29 -3.64
N LEU A 37 -13.40 -0.55 -4.58
CA LEU A 37 -11.98 -0.74 -4.81
C LEU A 37 -11.30 0.58 -5.15
N ASP A 38 -11.91 1.37 -6.04
CA ASP A 38 -11.34 2.66 -6.44
C ASP A 38 -11.17 3.59 -5.25
N SER A 39 -12.16 3.67 -4.36
CA SER A 39 -12.05 4.55 -3.20
C SER A 39 -11.00 4.06 -2.22
N ALA A 40 -10.88 2.74 -2.03
CA ALA A 40 -9.84 2.18 -1.17
C ALA A 40 -8.44 2.49 -1.71
N LEU A 41 -8.25 2.34 -3.02
CA LEU A 41 -6.97 2.64 -3.65
C LEU A 41 -6.63 4.13 -3.59
N LYS A 42 -7.63 4.99 -3.77
CA LYS A 42 -7.44 6.43 -3.63
C LYS A 42 -7.02 6.79 -2.21
N ASN A 43 -7.68 6.17 -1.24
CA ASN A 43 -7.40 6.44 0.17
C ASN A 43 -6.01 5.98 0.57
N ILE A 44 -5.57 4.79 0.14
CA ILE A 44 -4.23 4.31 0.49
C ILE A 44 -3.15 5.18 -0.17
N ARG A 45 -3.43 5.68 -1.37
CA ARG A 45 -2.49 6.59 -2.03
C ARG A 45 -2.27 7.85 -1.19
N ALA A 46 -3.34 8.39 -0.63
CA ALA A 46 -3.23 9.58 0.23
C ALA A 46 -2.42 9.27 1.50
N VAL A 47 -2.65 8.09 2.09
CA VAL A 47 -1.90 7.66 3.27
C VAL A 47 -0.41 7.54 2.94
N ILE A 48 -0.08 6.89 1.82
CA ILE A 48 1.32 6.72 1.41
C ILE A 48 1.98 8.09 1.19
N ARG A 49 1.30 8.99 0.51
CA ARG A 49 1.85 10.33 0.30
C ARG A 49 2.13 11.06 1.62
N MET A 50 1.27 10.85 2.60
CA MET A 50 1.46 11.45 3.91
C MET A 50 2.65 10.87 4.65
N ILE A 51 2.80 9.54 4.66
CA ILE A 51 3.91 8.91 5.36
C ILE A 51 5.25 9.17 4.68
N LEU A 52 5.24 9.45 3.38
CA LEU A 52 6.46 9.78 2.65
C LEU A 52 7.01 11.17 2.99
N LYS A 53 6.29 11.94 3.80
CA LYS A 53 6.84 13.18 4.35
C LYS A 53 7.93 12.90 5.38
N ASP A 54 7.91 11.72 5.99
CA ASP A 54 8.93 11.29 6.92
C ASP A 54 10.15 10.81 6.14
N LYS A 55 11.32 11.31 6.52
CA LYS A 55 12.58 11.01 5.84
C LYS A 55 12.92 9.53 5.87
N SER A 56 12.65 8.85 6.98
CA SER A 56 12.95 7.42 7.08
C SER A 56 12.07 6.59 6.15
N ASN A 57 10.82 6.99 5.96
CA ASN A 57 9.93 6.32 5.03
C ASN A 57 10.34 6.55 3.59
N ARG A 58 10.85 7.75 3.27
CA ARG A 58 11.39 8.01 1.94
C ARG A 58 12.60 7.15 1.63
N LYS A 59 13.43 6.84 2.63
CA LYS A 59 14.55 5.93 2.43
C LYS A 59 14.07 4.54 2.05
N VAL A 60 13.06 4.04 2.75
CA VAL A 60 12.46 2.74 2.42
C VAL A 60 11.91 2.75 1.01
N TYR A 61 11.17 3.79 0.66
CA TYR A 61 10.59 3.94 -0.67
C TYR A 61 11.67 3.95 -1.76
N ASN A 62 12.72 4.75 -1.55
CA ASN A 62 13.78 4.90 -2.55
C ASN A 62 14.61 3.65 -2.74
N SER A 63 14.73 2.81 -1.71
CA SER A 63 15.50 1.57 -1.82
C SER A 63 14.66 0.37 -2.25
N TYR A 64 13.39 0.54 -2.48
CA TYR A 64 12.51 -0.57 -2.85
C TYR A 64 12.62 -0.88 -4.34
N HIS A 65 13.35 -1.93 -4.68
CA HIS A 65 13.54 -2.37 -6.05
C HIS A 65 13.50 -3.90 -6.11
N PRO A 66 12.32 -4.51 -5.98
CA PRO A 66 12.24 -5.96 -5.97
C PRO A 66 12.55 -6.54 -7.35
N LEU A 67 13.32 -7.61 -7.36
CA LEU A 67 13.57 -8.37 -8.59
C LEU A 67 12.38 -9.26 -8.92
N GLU A 68 11.68 -9.71 -7.90
CA GLU A 68 10.51 -10.55 -8.06
C GLU A 68 9.58 -10.32 -6.88
N LEU A 69 8.29 -10.26 -7.15
CA LEU A 69 7.27 -10.08 -6.12
C LEU A 69 6.12 -11.04 -6.40
N SER A 70 5.71 -11.80 -5.38
CA SER A 70 4.58 -12.71 -5.52
C SER A 70 3.79 -12.77 -4.23
N LEU A 71 2.52 -13.14 -4.36
CA LEU A 71 1.62 -13.32 -3.22
C LEU A 71 1.21 -14.79 -3.19
N HIS A 72 1.35 -15.40 -2.02
CA HIS A 72 1.01 -16.81 -1.84
C HIS A 72 0.08 -16.98 -0.66
N THR A 73 -0.77 -18.00 -0.73
CA THR A 73 -1.59 -18.40 0.40
C THR A 73 -1.25 -19.84 0.74
N ILE A 74 -1.29 -20.15 2.03
CA ILE A 74 -1.06 -21.52 2.50
C ILE A 74 -2.17 -21.94 3.44
N ALA A 75 -2.43 -23.23 3.47
CA ALA A 75 -3.33 -23.80 4.45
C ALA A 75 -2.53 -24.26 5.66
N VAL A 76 -2.96 -23.85 6.83
CA VAL A 76 -2.29 -24.25 8.07
C VAL A 76 -3.27 -24.90 9.03
#